data_975aab51ed250589da480ec47b5675a7
#
_entry.id   975aab51ed250589da480ec47b5675a7
#
_cell.length_a   1.000
_cell.length_b   1.000
_cell.length_c   1.000
_cell.angle_alpha   90.00
_cell.angle_beta   90.00
_cell.angle_gamma   90.00
#
_symmetry.space_group_name_H-M   'P 1'
#
loop_
_entity.id
_entity.type
_entity.pdbx_description
1 polymer ?
#
loop_
_entity_poly.entity_id
_entity_poly.type
_entity_poly.pdbx_seq_one_letter_code
_entity_poly.pdbx_strand_id
1 'polypeptide(L)'
;MEKKEPNESKKSNEYINIKPYSHKYSFFNYQFNNIDDINRVFFSNRCYFFRKISKNYPEEGQKFVSVIDHLRNLYNKRTELFPGEKIQKLKTGTNDQIILTRKQVALLFLLSFLDLLYVEEKKNMNLFEVSDLLCKKTDTAFEFGRSFLNYLIVIGNWISENNPILEEEIIYIRRNINSKEYLNKQENIQLCDLVLDSKESLFNGTASYCVDFANKYIGGGVLTGGCVQEEILFCVEPEAIVSLLFMEVMDDNDAIGIYNTIQYSDYKGYGFKFTYNGCLIKDNSQKKTHRIIAIDAIAVSHSSSYIKGNSFLNDIKILNRDIHKAYVGFSLANLDKNLSKTIATGNWGCGVFGGNHELKFIQQWIAASFAGVERLDYYTFGDKQAKPIETYCKAIKEKYKTAQNLYDALILVSTVNENYINNLLTLE
;
A
#
# COMPACT_ATOMS: atom_id res chain seq x y z
N MET A 1 9.47 -0.02 -51.10
CA MET A 1 8.86 0.49 -49.84
C MET A 1 9.21 -0.47 -48.75
N GLU A 2 10.31 -0.20 -48.07
CA GLU A 2 10.77 -1.00 -46.91
C GLU A 2 9.88 -0.69 -45.72
N LYS A 3 9.29 -1.73 -45.16
CA LYS A 3 8.59 -1.64 -43.85
C LYS A 3 9.67 -1.44 -42.77
N LYS A 4 9.77 -0.24 -42.21
CA LYS A 4 10.52 -0.01 -40.99
C LYS A 4 9.90 -0.82 -39.86
N GLU A 5 10.67 -1.74 -39.30
CA GLU A 5 10.34 -2.44 -38.05
C GLU A 5 10.18 -1.41 -36.91
N PRO A 6 9.25 -1.62 -35.97
CA PRO A 6 9.05 -0.68 -34.86
C PRO A 6 10.28 -0.72 -33.93
N ASN A 7 10.78 0.47 -33.67
CA ASN A 7 11.96 0.84 -32.92
C ASN A 7 12.08 0.05 -31.59
N GLU A 8 13.08 -0.81 -31.43
CA GLU A 8 13.36 -1.59 -30.22
C GLU A 8 13.52 -0.72 -28.96
N SER A 9 13.91 0.56 -29.11
CA SER A 9 14.06 1.49 -27.98
C SER A 9 12.73 1.85 -27.26
N LYS A 10 11.56 1.72 -27.93
CA LYS A 10 10.25 1.94 -27.30
C LYS A 10 9.77 0.73 -26.50
N LYS A 11 10.18 -0.50 -26.85
CA LYS A 11 9.82 -1.72 -26.14
C LYS A 11 10.55 -1.89 -24.80
N SER A 12 11.76 -1.33 -24.66
CA SER A 12 12.56 -1.42 -23.40
C SER A 12 11.92 -0.69 -22.21
N ASN A 13 10.99 0.26 -22.47
CA ASN A 13 10.30 1.01 -21.41
C ASN A 13 9.04 0.31 -20.83
N GLU A 14 8.65 -0.84 -21.36
CA GLU A 14 7.42 -1.55 -20.93
C GLU A 14 7.66 -2.64 -19.89
N TYR A 15 8.89 -3.14 -19.80
CA TYR A 15 9.25 -4.26 -18.94
C TYR A 15 10.42 -3.92 -18.02
N ILE A 16 10.45 -4.62 -16.90
CA ILE A 16 11.53 -4.60 -15.92
C ILE A 16 12.28 -5.92 -16.02
N ASN A 17 13.60 -5.85 -16.14
CA ASN A 17 14.44 -7.03 -16.01
C ASN A 17 14.53 -7.45 -14.55
N ILE A 18 14.35 -8.73 -14.30
CA ILE A 18 14.45 -9.35 -12.97
C ILE A 18 15.59 -10.37 -12.93
N LYS A 19 16.61 -10.16 -13.78
CA LYS A 19 17.81 -11.01 -13.80
C LYS A 19 18.62 -10.80 -12.54
N PRO A 20 19.01 -11.87 -11.84
CA PRO A 20 19.92 -11.76 -10.71
C PRO A 20 21.30 -11.28 -11.13
N TYR A 21 22.04 -10.68 -10.18
CA TYR A 21 23.44 -10.37 -10.38
C TYR A 21 24.28 -11.61 -10.69
N SER A 22 25.04 -11.59 -11.76
CA SER A 22 25.85 -12.71 -12.23
C SER A 22 26.98 -13.12 -11.28
N HIS A 23 27.44 -12.21 -10.42
CA HIS A 23 28.55 -12.44 -9.49
C HIS A 23 28.14 -13.06 -8.14
N LYS A 24 26.83 -13.21 -7.87
CA LYS A 24 26.33 -13.80 -6.62
C LYS A 24 25.91 -15.27 -6.79
N TYR A 25 26.48 -16.00 -7.73
CA TYR A 25 26.22 -17.43 -7.96
C TYR A 25 26.58 -18.35 -6.79
N SER A 26 27.28 -17.84 -5.77
CA SER A 26 27.62 -18.60 -4.55
C SER A 26 26.41 -19.11 -3.75
N PHE A 27 25.22 -18.54 -3.98
CA PHE A 27 23.97 -19.01 -3.37
C PHE A 27 23.65 -20.47 -3.69
N PHE A 28 24.04 -20.97 -4.87
CA PHE A 28 23.69 -22.30 -5.33
C PHE A 28 24.47 -23.42 -4.65
N ASN A 29 25.73 -23.16 -4.28
CA ASN A 29 26.67 -24.20 -3.82
C ASN A 29 27.09 -24.02 -2.37
N TYR A 30 26.57 -22.99 -1.66
CA TYR A 30 26.97 -22.71 -0.30
C TYR A 30 26.03 -23.40 0.69
N GLN A 31 26.62 -24.12 1.67
CA GLN A 31 25.88 -24.66 2.79
C GLN A 31 25.84 -23.62 3.92
N PHE A 32 24.65 -23.11 4.25
CA PHE A 32 24.43 -22.17 5.33
C PHE A 32 24.21 -22.92 6.64
N ASN A 33 25.04 -22.68 7.63
CA ASN A 33 24.94 -23.31 8.95
C ASN A 33 24.34 -22.38 10.00
N ASN A 34 24.45 -21.07 9.78
CA ASN A 34 23.95 -20.04 10.69
C ASN A 34 23.67 -18.76 9.91
N ILE A 35 23.05 -17.78 10.58
CA ILE A 35 22.64 -16.50 9.97
C ILE A 35 23.83 -15.62 9.59
N ASP A 36 25.00 -15.81 10.21
CA ASP A 36 26.20 -15.05 9.86
C ASP A 36 26.75 -15.47 8.50
N ASP A 37 26.51 -16.73 8.09
CA ASP A 37 26.84 -17.20 6.74
C ASP A 37 26.07 -16.40 5.68
N ILE A 38 24.80 -16.10 5.93
CA ILE A 38 23.97 -15.24 5.07
C ILE A 38 24.59 -13.85 4.94
N ASN A 39 24.94 -13.24 6.07
CA ASN A 39 25.58 -11.92 6.09
C ASN A 39 26.92 -11.92 5.34
N ARG A 40 27.72 -12.96 5.49
CA ARG A 40 29.03 -13.12 4.82
C ARG A 40 28.87 -13.25 3.31
N VAL A 41 27.97 -14.14 2.87
CA VAL A 41 27.81 -14.50 1.45
C VAL A 41 27.18 -13.36 0.65
N PHE A 42 26.09 -12.77 1.17
CA PHE A 42 25.33 -11.76 0.41
C PHE A 42 25.78 -10.34 0.69
N PHE A 43 26.27 -10.04 1.88
CA PHE A 43 26.54 -8.68 2.34
C PHE A 43 28.01 -8.43 2.76
N SER A 44 28.91 -9.38 2.55
CA SER A 44 30.33 -9.27 2.93
C SER A 44 30.50 -8.84 4.42
N ASN A 45 29.65 -9.36 5.31
CA ASN A 45 29.56 -9.06 6.74
C ASN A 45 29.17 -7.60 7.07
N ARG A 46 28.59 -6.84 6.12
CA ARG A 46 28.28 -5.42 6.34
C ARG A 46 26.84 -5.16 6.78
N CYS A 47 25.90 -6.11 6.59
CA CYS A 47 24.52 -5.90 6.94
C CYS A 47 24.31 -5.85 8.47
N TYR A 48 23.77 -4.72 8.94
CA TYR A 48 23.52 -4.48 10.38
C TYR A 48 22.46 -5.43 10.93
N PHE A 49 21.38 -5.67 10.16
CA PHE A 49 20.28 -6.52 10.55
C PHE A 49 20.73 -7.92 10.94
N PHE A 50 21.47 -8.61 10.06
CA PHE A 50 21.91 -9.99 10.31
C PHE A 50 22.86 -10.10 11.51
N ARG A 51 23.75 -9.12 11.72
CA ARG A 51 24.60 -9.08 12.92
C ARG A 51 23.78 -8.93 14.20
N LYS A 52 22.72 -8.10 14.18
CA LYS A 52 21.85 -7.90 15.35
C LYS A 52 20.96 -9.11 15.59
N ILE A 53 20.47 -9.79 14.55
CA ILE A 53 19.74 -11.07 14.65
C ILE A 53 20.63 -12.16 15.27
N SER A 54 21.85 -12.36 14.74
CA SER A 54 22.80 -13.35 15.26
C SER A 54 23.05 -13.16 16.76
N LYS A 55 23.23 -11.91 17.20
CA LYS A 55 23.55 -11.59 18.58
C LYS A 55 22.35 -11.65 19.53
N ASN A 56 21.21 -11.09 19.14
CA ASN A 56 20.10 -10.80 20.06
C ASN A 56 18.88 -11.70 19.83
N TYR A 57 18.75 -12.32 18.66
CA TYR A 57 17.61 -13.15 18.26
C TYR A 57 18.06 -14.43 17.52
N PRO A 58 18.98 -15.23 18.11
CA PRO A 58 19.56 -16.37 17.42
C PRO A 58 18.54 -17.42 16.99
N GLU A 59 17.42 -17.56 17.71
CA GLU A 59 16.34 -18.48 17.34
C GLU A 59 15.63 -18.05 16.05
N GLU A 60 15.41 -16.75 15.83
CA GLU A 60 14.84 -16.23 14.56
C GLU A 60 15.82 -16.49 13.40
N GLY A 61 17.10 -16.26 13.64
CA GLY A 61 18.16 -16.58 12.70
C GLY A 61 18.21 -18.05 12.31
N GLN A 62 18.11 -18.95 13.29
CA GLN A 62 18.11 -20.40 13.06
C GLN A 62 16.86 -20.86 12.30
N LYS A 63 15.68 -20.31 12.59
CA LYS A 63 14.46 -20.59 11.83
C LYS A 63 14.61 -20.18 10.35
N PHE A 64 15.24 -19.05 10.06
CA PHE A 64 15.49 -18.64 8.67
C PHE A 64 16.47 -19.59 7.98
N VAL A 65 17.56 -19.96 8.64
CA VAL A 65 18.52 -20.92 8.09
C VAL A 65 17.89 -22.27 7.80
N SER A 66 16.96 -22.74 8.64
CA SER A 66 16.28 -24.04 8.44
C SER A 66 15.41 -24.07 7.17
N VAL A 67 14.97 -22.93 6.65
CA VAL A 67 14.14 -22.86 5.43
C VAL A 67 14.91 -22.37 4.21
N ILE A 68 16.19 -22.02 4.33
CA ILE A 68 16.97 -21.39 3.26
C ILE A 68 17.07 -22.27 2.00
N ASP A 69 17.14 -23.59 2.16
CA ASP A 69 17.21 -24.52 1.03
C ASP A 69 15.88 -24.60 0.26
N HIS A 70 14.76 -24.46 0.94
CA HIS A 70 13.44 -24.36 0.30
C HIS A 70 13.32 -23.06 -0.50
N LEU A 71 13.79 -21.94 0.05
CA LEU A 71 13.86 -20.67 -0.66
C LEU A 71 14.84 -20.70 -1.84
N ARG A 72 15.95 -21.44 -1.72
CA ARG A 72 16.87 -21.72 -2.83
C ARG A 72 16.19 -22.48 -3.97
N ASN A 73 15.34 -23.45 -3.66
CA ASN A 73 14.56 -24.19 -4.66
C ASN A 73 13.60 -23.26 -5.42
N LEU A 74 13.01 -22.27 -4.72
CA LEU A 74 12.20 -21.23 -5.36
C LEU A 74 13.04 -20.41 -6.36
N TYR A 75 14.22 -19.98 -5.95
CA TYR A 75 15.15 -19.26 -6.83
C TYR A 75 15.55 -20.10 -8.07
N ASN A 76 15.79 -21.39 -7.90
CA ASN A 76 16.16 -22.29 -9.01
C ASN A 76 15.07 -22.37 -10.09
N LYS A 77 13.82 -22.21 -9.72
CA LYS A 77 12.66 -22.18 -10.62
C LYS A 77 12.36 -20.80 -11.21
N ARG A 78 13.22 -19.79 -11.04
CA ARG A 78 12.94 -18.39 -11.45
C ARG A 78 12.63 -18.25 -12.95
N THR A 79 13.32 -18.98 -13.83
CA THR A 79 13.08 -18.92 -15.27
C THR A 79 11.78 -19.61 -15.69
N GLU A 80 11.32 -20.58 -14.91
CA GLU A 80 10.00 -21.21 -15.05
C GLU A 80 8.90 -20.26 -14.56
N LEU A 81 9.10 -19.62 -13.39
CA LEU A 81 8.16 -18.68 -12.79
C LEU A 81 8.05 -17.36 -13.55
N PHE A 82 9.15 -16.93 -14.17
CA PHE A 82 9.21 -15.71 -14.98
C PHE A 82 9.94 -15.99 -16.30
N PRO A 83 9.24 -16.53 -17.31
CA PRO A 83 9.81 -16.75 -18.62
C PRO A 83 10.37 -15.45 -19.20
N GLY A 84 11.64 -15.48 -19.66
CA GLY A 84 12.34 -14.29 -20.15
C GLY A 84 12.86 -13.34 -19.08
N GLU A 85 12.70 -13.66 -17.79
CA GLU A 85 13.18 -12.90 -16.64
C GLU A 85 12.78 -11.42 -16.72
N LYS A 86 11.51 -11.17 -17.04
CA LYS A 86 10.91 -9.82 -17.19
C LYS A 86 9.53 -9.77 -16.54
N ILE A 87 9.20 -8.59 -16.04
CA ILE A 87 7.86 -8.26 -15.54
C ILE A 87 7.36 -6.97 -16.23
N GLN A 88 6.09 -6.92 -16.59
CA GLN A 88 5.46 -5.75 -17.19
C GLN A 88 5.39 -4.61 -16.16
N LYS A 89 5.49 -3.35 -16.61
CA LYS A 89 5.19 -2.18 -15.79
C LYS A 89 3.71 -1.82 -15.85
N LEU A 90 3.16 -1.38 -14.73
CA LEU A 90 1.87 -0.72 -14.68
C LEU A 90 2.08 0.81 -14.75
N LYS A 91 1.87 1.37 -15.94
CA LYS A 91 2.19 2.77 -16.27
C LYS A 91 1.17 3.75 -15.73
N THR A 92 1.63 4.95 -15.36
CA THR A 92 0.77 6.08 -15.01
C THR A 92 -0.27 6.34 -16.10
N GLY A 93 -1.50 6.61 -15.70
CA GLY A 93 -2.59 6.98 -16.61
C GLY A 93 -3.22 5.80 -17.38
N THR A 94 -2.92 4.55 -17.01
CA THR A 94 -3.49 3.36 -17.66
C THR A 94 -4.49 2.63 -16.75
N ASN A 95 -5.34 1.81 -17.39
CA ASN A 95 -6.13 0.78 -16.71
C ASN A 95 -5.52 -0.57 -17.08
N ASP A 96 -4.81 -1.19 -16.14
CA ASP A 96 -4.10 -2.44 -16.37
C ASP A 96 -3.90 -3.21 -15.06
N GLN A 97 -3.51 -4.48 -15.14
CA GLN A 97 -3.26 -5.31 -13.97
C GLN A 97 -2.17 -6.34 -14.21
N ILE A 98 -1.51 -6.74 -13.14
CA ILE A 98 -0.59 -7.88 -13.08
C ILE A 98 -1.13 -8.87 -12.06
N ILE A 99 -1.20 -10.13 -12.45
CA ILE A 99 -1.59 -11.23 -11.58
C ILE A 99 -0.36 -12.11 -11.37
N LEU A 100 0.03 -12.29 -10.13
CA LEU A 100 1.17 -13.12 -9.73
C LEU A 100 0.70 -14.13 -8.70
N THR A 101 1.19 -15.36 -8.80
CA THR A 101 1.04 -16.32 -7.70
C THR A 101 1.84 -15.84 -6.48
N ARG A 102 1.41 -16.21 -5.28
CA ARG A 102 2.14 -15.91 -4.04
C ARG A 102 3.59 -16.39 -4.08
N LYS A 103 3.81 -17.52 -4.76
CA LYS A 103 5.16 -18.06 -5.02
C LYS A 103 6.01 -17.13 -5.88
N GLN A 104 5.44 -16.52 -6.93
CA GLN A 104 6.13 -15.53 -7.76
C GLN A 104 6.46 -14.26 -6.98
N VAL A 105 5.51 -13.78 -6.18
CA VAL A 105 5.71 -12.61 -5.30
C VAL A 105 6.81 -12.88 -4.28
N ALA A 106 6.80 -14.05 -3.66
CA ALA A 106 7.83 -14.45 -2.71
C ALA A 106 9.23 -14.53 -3.34
N LEU A 107 9.34 -14.99 -4.58
CA LEU A 107 10.60 -14.98 -5.31
C LEU A 107 11.13 -13.56 -5.51
N LEU A 108 10.30 -12.62 -5.99
CA LEU A 108 10.71 -11.23 -6.19
C LEU A 108 11.16 -10.57 -4.89
N PHE A 109 10.43 -10.81 -3.80
CA PHE A 109 10.79 -10.31 -2.48
C PHE A 109 12.12 -10.91 -1.98
N LEU A 110 12.31 -12.21 -2.10
CA LEU A 110 13.55 -12.91 -1.74
C LEU A 110 14.76 -12.36 -2.49
N LEU A 111 14.63 -12.11 -3.80
CA LEU A 111 15.70 -11.54 -4.61
C LEU A 111 16.14 -10.17 -4.10
N SER A 112 15.19 -9.31 -3.72
CA SER A 112 15.49 -8.00 -3.16
C SER A 112 16.03 -8.09 -1.72
N PHE A 113 15.51 -9.01 -0.89
CA PHE A 113 15.94 -9.22 0.50
C PHE A 113 17.39 -9.69 0.59
N LEU A 114 17.83 -10.57 -0.32
CA LEU A 114 19.19 -11.11 -0.36
C LEU A 114 20.14 -10.31 -1.27
N ASP A 115 19.74 -9.12 -1.70
CA ASP A 115 20.54 -8.28 -2.62
C ASP A 115 20.95 -9.04 -3.89
N LEU A 116 20.01 -9.82 -4.45
CA LEU A 116 20.21 -10.61 -5.67
C LEU A 116 19.59 -9.94 -6.90
N LEU A 117 18.73 -8.95 -6.72
CA LEU A 117 18.01 -8.29 -7.80
C LEU A 117 18.68 -6.98 -8.19
N TYR A 118 19.01 -6.82 -9.46
CA TYR A 118 19.38 -5.53 -10.02
C TYR A 118 18.14 -4.84 -10.60
N VAL A 119 17.78 -3.70 -10.07
CA VAL A 119 16.75 -2.84 -10.62
C VAL A 119 17.39 -1.55 -11.09
N GLU A 120 17.28 -1.26 -12.39
CA GLU A 120 17.70 0.06 -12.90
C GLU A 120 16.88 1.15 -12.20
N GLU A 121 17.55 2.19 -11.69
CA GLU A 121 16.88 3.37 -11.16
C GLU A 121 15.92 3.97 -12.19
N LYS A 122 14.68 4.20 -11.79
CA LYS A 122 13.63 4.75 -12.66
C LYS A 122 13.01 5.97 -12.02
N LYS A 123 13.04 7.09 -12.73
CA LYS A 123 12.57 8.39 -12.25
C LYS A 123 11.11 8.40 -11.74
N ASN A 124 10.28 7.48 -12.23
CA ASN A 124 8.83 7.48 -11.98
C ASN A 124 8.38 6.30 -11.10
N MET A 125 9.29 5.65 -10.38
CA MET A 125 8.98 4.50 -9.53
C MET A 125 9.67 4.65 -8.19
N ASN A 126 9.14 3.98 -7.15
CA ASN A 126 9.84 3.84 -5.90
C ASN A 126 10.97 2.80 -6.02
N LEU A 127 11.97 2.87 -5.14
CA LEU A 127 13.05 1.88 -5.11
C LEU A 127 12.55 0.58 -4.48
N PHE A 128 12.90 -0.53 -5.11
CA PHE A 128 12.62 -1.87 -4.59
C PHE A 128 13.93 -2.56 -4.15
N GLU A 129 14.51 -2.05 -3.07
CA GLU A 129 15.80 -2.52 -2.52
C GLU A 129 15.65 -2.83 -1.02
N VAL A 130 15.07 -3.99 -0.72
CA VAL A 130 14.85 -4.44 0.68
C VAL A 130 16.17 -4.60 1.42
N SER A 131 17.22 -5.06 0.72
CA SER A 131 18.58 -5.21 1.25
C SER A 131 19.17 -3.93 1.83
N ASP A 132 18.86 -2.78 1.25
CA ASP A 132 19.33 -1.48 1.73
C ASP A 132 18.71 -1.12 3.07
N LEU A 133 17.42 -1.41 3.27
CA LEU A 133 16.79 -1.23 4.58
C LEU A 133 17.47 -2.05 5.66
N LEU A 134 17.83 -3.32 5.35
CA LEU A 134 18.49 -4.22 6.29
C LEU A 134 19.88 -3.74 6.73
N CYS A 135 20.52 -2.91 5.91
CA CYS A 135 21.83 -2.33 6.23
C CYS A 135 21.75 -1.08 7.11
N LYS A 136 20.57 -0.46 7.27
CA LYS A 136 20.38 0.74 8.11
C LYS A 136 20.48 0.41 9.59
N LYS A 137 21.02 1.36 10.38
CA LYS A 137 21.26 1.21 11.81
C LYS A 137 20.16 1.85 12.67
N THR A 138 18.91 1.84 12.20
CA THR A 138 17.76 2.38 12.95
C THR A 138 16.94 1.24 13.54
N ASP A 139 16.27 1.50 14.67
CA ASP A 139 15.41 0.50 15.30
C ASP A 139 14.21 0.18 14.41
N THR A 140 13.62 1.17 13.75
CA THR A 140 12.51 0.95 12.80
C THR A 140 12.93 0.01 11.67
N ALA A 141 14.07 0.24 11.03
CA ALA A 141 14.58 -0.64 9.98
C ALA A 141 14.86 -2.06 10.48
N PHE A 142 15.34 -2.17 11.71
CA PHE A 142 15.56 -3.48 12.34
C PHE A 142 14.24 -4.22 12.58
N GLU A 143 13.24 -3.57 13.15
CA GLU A 143 11.93 -4.18 13.41
C GLU A 143 11.18 -4.53 12.11
N PHE A 144 11.30 -3.71 11.06
CA PHE A 144 10.81 -4.04 9.71
C PHE A 144 11.53 -5.27 9.15
N GLY A 145 12.86 -5.33 9.30
CA GLY A 145 13.65 -6.49 8.90
C GLY A 145 13.20 -7.79 9.57
N ARG A 146 12.79 -7.75 10.85
CA ARG A 146 12.24 -8.91 11.57
C ARG A 146 10.90 -9.37 10.96
N SER A 147 10.02 -8.43 10.60
CA SER A 147 8.77 -8.75 9.90
C SER A 147 9.02 -9.39 8.53
N PHE A 148 9.99 -8.89 7.78
CA PHE A 148 10.41 -9.43 6.49
C PHE A 148 11.05 -10.82 6.60
N LEU A 149 11.88 -11.01 7.64
CA LEU A 149 12.45 -12.33 7.95
C LEU A 149 11.34 -13.34 8.28
N ASN A 150 10.36 -12.95 9.09
CA ASN A 150 9.19 -13.76 9.42
C ASN A 150 8.42 -14.18 8.16
N TYR A 151 8.17 -13.24 7.24
CA TYR A 151 7.52 -13.54 5.96
C TYR A 151 8.25 -14.67 5.20
N LEU A 152 9.56 -14.54 5.04
CA LEU A 152 10.36 -15.54 4.32
C LEU A 152 10.43 -16.88 5.05
N ILE A 153 10.41 -16.90 6.39
CA ILE A 153 10.31 -18.13 7.17
C ILE A 153 8.97 -18.83 6.90
N VAL A 154 7.85 -18.10 6.90
CA VAL A 154 6.53 -18.66 6.60
C VAL A 154 6.49 -19.22 5.18
N ILE A 155 6.96 -18.46 4.20
CA ILE A 155 7.04 -18.91 2.79
C ILE A 155 7.89 -20.18 2.66
N GLY A 156 9.06 -20.22 3.30
CA GLY A 156 9.94 -21.38 3.26
C GLY A 156 9.29 -22.63 3.87
N ASN A 157 8.53 -22.50 4.95
CA ASN A 157 7.74 -23.58 5.53
C ASN A 157 6.65 -24.06 4.55
N TRP A 158 5.89 -23.14 3.95
CA TRP A 158 4.87 -23.49 2.97
C TRP A 158 5.43 -24.19 1.73
N ILE A 159 6.64 -23.82 1.30
CA ILE A 159 7.34 -24.55 0.21
C ILE A 159 7.66 -25.98 0.64
N SER A 160 8.18 -26.19 1.88
CA SER A 160 8.51 -27.51 2.40
C SER A 160 7.29 -28.43 2.52
N GLU A 161 6.13 -27.85 2.82
CA GLU A 161 4.86 -28.54 2.98
C GLU A 161 4.11 -28.74 1.64
N ASN A 162 4.61 -28.20 0.52
CA ASN A 162 3.88 -28.09 -0.75
C ASN A 162 2.50 -27.45 -0.58
N ASN A 163 2.43 -26.40 0.21
CA ASN A 163 1.18 -25.77 0.61
C ASN A 163 0.50 -25.08 -0.59
N PRO A 164 -0.77 -25.40 -0.90
CA PRO A 164 -1.47 -24.87 -2.08
C PRO A 164 -1.67 -23.35 -2.04
N ILE A 165 -1.54 -22.71 -0.87
CA ILE A 165 -1.62 -21.26 -0.70
C ILE A 165 -0.60 -20.51 -1.56
N LEU A 166 0.53 -21.16 -1.91
CA LEU A 166 1.56 -20.60 -2.76
C LEU A 166 1.11 -20.40 -4.21
N GLU A 167 0.07 -21.09 -4.65
CA GLU A 167 -0.52 -20.93 -5.98
C GLU A 167 -1.69 -19.93 -6.00
N GLU A 168 -2.10 -19.40 -4.84
CA GLU A 168 -3.11 -18.34 -4.80
C GLU A 168 -2.57 -17.06 -5.45
N GLU A 169 -3.45 -16.36 -6.15
CA GLU A 169 -3.13 -15.16 -6.92
C GLU A 169 -3.21 -13.89 -6.06
N ILE A 170 -2.22 -13.03 -6.24
CA ILE A 170 -2.21 -11.65 -5.77
C ILE A 170 -2.38 -10.78 -7.01
N ILE A 171 -3.33 -9.84 -6.96
CA ILE A 171 -3.70 -9.00 -8.10
C ILE A 171 -3.23 -7.57 -7.80
N TYR A 172 -2.39 -7.05 -8.66
CA TYR A 172 -1.92 -5.67 -8.64
C TYR A 172 -2.61 -4.91 -9.76
N ILE A 173 -3.39 -3.90 -9.43
CA ILE A 173 -4.27 -3.19 -10.35
C ILE A 173 -3.89 -1.72 -10.40
N ARG A 174 -3.79 -1.15 -11.59
CA ARG A 174 -3.82 0.29 -11.80
C ARG A 174 -5.18 0.68 -12.35
N ARG A 175 -5.82 1.64 -11.69
CA ARG A 175 -7.10 2.21 -12.10
C ARG A 175 -6.91 3.67 -12.44
N ASN A 176 -7.37 4.07 -13.64
CA ASN A 176 -7.38 5.45 -14.08
C ASN A 176 -8.79 5.86 -14.54
N ILE A 177 -9.28 7.00 -14.08
CA ILE A 177 -10.56 7.59 -14.52
C ILE A 177 -10.34 9.08 -14.76
N ASN A 178 -10.35 9.51 -16.01
CA ASN A 178 -10.13 10.91 -16.37
C ASN A 178 -11.41 11.77 -16.27
N SER A 179 -12.59 11.15 -16.43
CA SER A 179 -13.86 11.89 -16.41
C SER A 179 -14.28 12.22 -14.96
N LYS A 180 -14.67 13.49 -14.76
CA LYS A 180 -15.25 14.00 -13.52
C LYS A 180 -16.75 14.29 -13.65
N GLU A 181 -17.40 13.74 -14.68
CA GLU A 181 -18.81 13.98 -14.96
C GLU A 181 -19.73 13.58 -13.80
N TYR A 182 -19.32 12.60 -12.98
CA TYR A 182 -20.07 12.18 -11.81
C TYR A 182 -20.31 13.33 -10.79
N LEU A 183 -19.43 14.34 -10.74
CA LEU A 183 -19.59 15.53 -9.88
C LEU A 183 -20.72 16.46 -10.34
N ASN A 184 -21.15 16.34 -11.60
CA ASN A 184 -22.20 17.16 -12.19
C ASN A 184 -23.49 16.37 -12.47
N LYS A 185 -23.54 15.10 -12.08
CA LYS A 185 -24.73 14.26 -12.26
C LYS A 185 -25.73 14.62 -11.17
N GLN A 186 -26.87 15.17 -11.59
CA GLN A 186 -28.03 15.45 -10.71
C GLN A 186 -28.82 14.15 -10.39
N GLU A 187 -28.12 13.05 -10.20
CA GLU A 187 -28.75 11.79 -9.83
C GLU A 187 -29.00 11.78 -8.31
N ASN A 188 -30.12 11.22 -7.89
CA ASN A 188 -30.50 11.03 -6.46
C ASN A 188 -29.63 9.92 -5.81
N ILE A 189 -28.30 10.02 -5.90
CA ILE A 189 -27.37 9.08 -5.26
C ILE A 189 -27.40 9.36 -3.76
N GLN A 190 -27.96 8.43 -3.00
CA GLN A 190 -28.01 8.51 -1.55
C GLN A 190 -26.59 8.45 -0.97
N LEU A 191 -26.38 9.12 0.16
CA LEU A 191 -25.14 8.94 0.94
C LEU A 191 -25.04 7.47 1.39
N CYS A 192 -23.89 6.85 1.14
CA CYS A 192 -23.62 5.48 1.56
C CYS A 192 -23.72 5.35 3.09
N ASP A 193 -23.89 4.13 3.56
CA ASP A 193 -23.91 3.87 4.99
C ASP A 193 -22.55 4.17 5.63
N LEU A 194 -22.58 4.59 6.88
CA LEU A 194 -21.40 4.98 7.63
C LEU A 194 -21.36 4.26 8.96
N VAL A 195 -20.22 3.63 9.24
CA VAL A 195 -19.88 3.09 10.55
C VAL A 195 -18.67 3.85 11.06
N LEU A 196 -18.72 4.36 12.29
CA LEU A 196 -17.60 5.04 12.93
C LEU A 196 -17.00 4.16 14.02
N ASP A 197 -15.67 4.06 14.03
CA ASP A 197 -14.92 3.40 15.09
C ASP A 197 -13.76 4.31 15.54
N SER A 198 -13.65 4.49 16.85
CA SER A 198 -12.61 5.33 17.45
C SER A 198 -11.50 4.53 18.16
N LYS A 199 -11.61 3.21 18.23
CA LYS A 199 -10.73 2.36 19.06
C LYS A 199 -9.89 1.40 18.26
N GLU A 200 -10.48 0.80 17.22
CA GLU A 200 -9.86 -0.25 16.45
C GLU A 200 -8.98 0.29 15.31
N SER A 201 -8.07 -0.56 14.83
CA SER A 201 -7.33 -0.31 13.60
C SER A 201 -8.20 -0.66 12.39
N LEU A 202 -8.14 0.15 11.34
CA LEU A 202 -8.85 -0.11 10.08
C LEU A 202 -8.51 -1.50 9.48
N PHE A 203 -7.32 -2.03 9.78
CA PHE A 203 -6.91 -3.37 9.35
C PHE A 203 -7.60 -4.50 10.15
N ASN A 204 -8.20 -4.21 11.30
CA ASN A 204 -8.94 -5.19 12.10
C ASN A 204 -10.43 -5.26 11.78
N GLY A 205 -10.91 -4.38 10.90
CA GLY A 205 -12.31 -4.31 10.50
C GLY A 205 -12.78 -5.49 9.66
N THR A 206 -14.09 -5.51 9.42
CA THR A 206 -14.81 -6.53 8.61
C THR A 206 -15.09 -6.05 7.19
N ALA A 207 -14.64 -4.86 6.81
CA ALA A 207 -14.84 -4.34 5.47
C ALA A 207 -14.08 -5.19 4.43
N SER A 208 -14.65 -5.29 3.22
CA SER A 208 -14.06 -6.07 2.13
C SER A 208 -12.78 -5.45 1.57
N TYR A 209 -12.64 -4.13 1.72
CA TYR A 209 -11.51 -3.35 1.23
C TYR A 209 -10.97 -2.45 2.35
N CYS A 210 -9.67 -2.19 2.34
CA CYS A 210 -9.02 -1.23 3.25
C CYS A 210 -8.21 -0.20 2.47
N VAL A 211 -8.27 1.06 2.93
CA VAL A 211 -7.54 2.16 2.30
C VAL A 211 -6.12 2.23 2.83
N ASP A 212 -5.18 2.25 1.92
CA ASP A 212 -3.81 2.66 2.15
C ASP A 212 -3.71 4.19 1.94
N PHE A 213 -3.24 4.90 2.98
CA PHE A 213 -3.04 6.35 2.96
C PHE A 213 -1.71 6.66 2.26
N ALA A 214 -1.69 6.33 0.97
CA ALA A 214 -0.50 6.18 0.17
C ALA A 214 0.24 7.50 -0.10
N ASN A 215 1.54 7.35 -0.34
CA ASN A 215 2.30 8.31 -1.13
C ASN A 215 1.99 8.09 -2.62
N LYS A 216 2.11 9.13 -3.45
CA LYS A 216 1.98 8.96 -4.91
C LYS A 216 2.98 7.94 -5.48
N TYR A 217 4.13 7.75 -4.86
CA TYR A 217 5.05 6.64 -5.08
C TYR A 217 4.68 5.53 -4.09
N ILE A 218 3.97 4.52 -4.57
CA ILE A 218 3.42 3.43 -3.75
C ILE A 218 4.45 2.85 -2.77
N GLY A 219 4.02 2.56 -1.54
CA GLY A 219 4.86 2.07 -0.45
C GLY A 219 5.59 3.18 0.31
N GLY A 220 5.48 4.46 -0.14
CA GLY A 220 6.04 5.60 0.58
C GLY A 220 7.50 5.42 0.94
N GLY A 221 7.80 5.58 2.22
CA GLY A 221 9.13 5.43 2.78
C GLY A 221 9.44 4.06 3.38
N VAL A 222 8.69 2.99 3.07
CA VAL A 222 8.82 1.66 3.70
C VAL A 222 10.25 1.11 3.66
N LEU A 223 10.97 1.32 2.56
CA LEU A 223 12.37 0.90 2.42
C LEU A 223 13.38 2.02 2.74
N THR A 224 12.91 3.23 3.04
CA THR A 224 13.79 4.38 3.34
C THR A 224 13.73 4.87 4.78
N GLY A 225 12.84 4.30 5.61
CA GLY A 225 12.73 4.57 7.04
C GLY A 225 11.48 5.34 7.45
N GLY A 226 10.49 5.48 6.55
CA GLY A 226 9.13 5.88 6.89
C GLY A 226 8.48 4.85 7.80
N CYS A 227 7.56 5.29 8.66
CA CYS A 227 6.88 4.39 9.60
C CYS A 227 5.53 4.98 10.04
N VAL A 228 4.68 5.29 9.07
CA VAL A 228 3.28 5.66 9.32
C VAL A 228 2.35 4.58 8.76
N GLN A 229 1.10 4.86 8.50
CA GLN A 229 0.09 3.86 8.18
C GLN A 229 0.47 3.01 6.94
N GLU A 230 0.91 3.63 5.85
CA GLU A 230 1.31 2.94 4.61
C GLU A 230 2.51 2.02 4.86
N GLU A 231 3.57 2.52 5.49
CA GLU A 231 4.78 1.74 5.70
C GLU A 231 4.56 0.59 6.69
N ILE A 232 3.73 0.79 7.72
CA ILE A 232 3.36 -0.28 8.66
C ILE A 232 2.56 -1.37 7.94
N LEU A 233 1.57 -0.99 7.12
CA LEU A 233 0.78 -1.92 6.31
C LEU A 233 1.70 -2.78 5.43
N PHE A 234 2.56 -2.14 4.65
CA PHE A 234 3.49 -2.83 3.75
C PHE A 234 4.53 -3.67 4.50
N CYS A 235 4.92 -3.25 5.71
CA CYS A 235 5.82 -4.01 6.56
C CYS A 235 5.20 -5.32 7.04
N VAL A 236 3.93 -5.32 7.47
CA VAL A 236 3.27 -6.52 7.99
C VAL A 236 2.66 -7.38 6.89
N GLU A 237 2.51 -6.83 5.68
CA GLU A 237 2.06 -7.47 4.44
C GLU A 237 3.13 -7.33 3.33
N PRO A 238 4.28 -8.01 3.44
CA PRO A 238 5.41 -7.80 2.53
C PRO A 238 5.10 -8.05 1.05
N GLU A 239 4.01 -8.75 0.74
CA GLU A 239 3.54 -8.96 -0.62
C GLU A 239 3.15 -7.64 -1.31
N ALA A 240 2.67 -6.66 -0.55
CA ALA A 240 2.38 -5.33 -1.07
C ALA A 240 3.65 -4.58 -1.53
N ILE A 241 4.80 -4.81 -0.87
CA ILE A 241 6.08 -4.16 -1.23
C ILE A 241 6.50 -4.48 -2.66
N VAL A 242 6.15 -5.66 -3.18
CA VAL A 242 6.54 -6.07 -4.54
C VAL A 242 5.94 -5.15 -5.61
N SER A 243 4.86 -4.44 -5.30
CA SER A 243 4.30 -3.41 -6.19
C SER A 243 5.29 -2.28 -6.54
N LEU A 244 6.24 -1.95 -5.64
CA LEU A 244 7.26 -0.94 -5.88
C LEU A 244 8.12 -1.27 -7.11
N LEU A 245 8.27 -2.56 -7.42
CA LEU A 245 9.08 -3.02 -8.54
C LEU A 245 8.52 -2.60 -9.90
N PHE A 246 7.19 -2.52 -10.07
CA PHE A 246 6.55 -2.35 -11.37
C PHE A 246 5.44 -1.31 -11.44
N MET A 247 5.05 -0.70 -10.32
CA MET A 247 4.07 0.40 -10.30
C MET A 247 4.75 1.75 -10.52
N GLU A 248 4.38 2.45 -11.58
CA GLU A 248 4.78 3.86 -11.75
C GLU A 248 4.01 4.78 -10.80
N VAL A 249 4.54 5.98 -10.58
CA VAL A 249 3.93 7.02 -9.77
C VAL A 249 2.45 7.26 -10.13
N MET A 250 1.60 7.48 -9.15
CA MET A 250 0.20 7.86 -9.38
C MET A 250 0.10 9.32 -9.81
N ASP A 251 -0.72 9.61 -10.81
CA ASP A 251 -1.21 10.95 -11.11
C ASP A 251 -2.55 11.23 -10.40
N ASP A 252 -3.14 12.40 -10.65
CA ASP A 252 -4.40 12.81 -9.99
C ASP A 252 -5.61 11.93 -10.33
N ASN A 253 -5.56 11.19 -11.42
CA ASN A 253 -6.64 10.33 -11.92
C ASN A 253 -6.38 8.85 -11.68
N ASP A 254 -5.25 8.51 -11.02
CA ASP A 254 -4.85 7.14 -10.74
C ASP A 254 -5.17 6.71 -9.31
N ALA A 255 -5.44 5.40 -9.15
CA ALA A 255 -5.40 4.70 -7.88
C ALA A 255 -4.81 3.30 -8.11
N ILE A 256 -4.32 2.68 -7.03
CA ILE A 256 -3.74 1.34 -7.08
C ILE A 256 -4.56 0.40 -6.19
N GLY A 257 -4.90 -0.79 -6.72
CA GLY A 257 -5.46 -1.91 -5.96
C GLY A 257 -4.40 -2.99 -5.78
N ILE A 258 -4.30 -3.56 -4.58
CA ILE A 258 -3.49 -4.75 -4.30
C ILE A 258 -4.36 -5.73 -3.53
N TYR A 259 -4.74 -6.84 -4.17
CA TYR A 259 -5.74 -7.75 -3.62
C TYR A 259 -5.13 -9.09 -3.25
N ASN A 260 -5.68 -9.69 -2.20
CA ASN A 260 -5.33 -10.98 -1.64
C ASN A 260 -3.95 -11.05 -0.96
N THR A 261 -3.42 -9.92 -0.50
CA THR A 261 -2.27 -9.90 0.41
C THR A 261 -2.63 -10.51 1.75
N ILE A 262 -1.64 -11.06 2.45
CA ILE A 262 -1.80 -11.63 3.79
C ILE A 262 -1.03 -10.80 4.80
N GLN A 263 -1.64 -10.57 5.97
CA GLN A 263 -0.92 -10.05 7.11
C GLN A 263 -0.13 -11.19 7.80
N TYR A 264 1.20 -11.14 7.69
CA TYR A 264 2.11 -12.17 8.22
C TYR A 264 2.57 -11.90 9.65
N SER A 265 2.65 -10.63 10.03
CA SER A 265 3.24 -10.20 11.29
C SER A 265 2.27 -9.42 12.15
N ASP A 266 2.28 -9.70 13.45
CA ASP A 266 1.72 -8.82 14.47
C ASP A 266 2.71 -7.73 14.84
N TYR A 267 2.19 -6.59 15.31
CA TYR A 267 3.00 -5.45 15.70
C TYR A 267 2.39 -4.67 16.85
N LYS A 268 3.22 -3.85 17.51
CA LYS A 268 2.83 -2.87 18.52
C LYS A 268 3.40 -1.50 18.19
N GLY A 269 2.72 -0.46 18.68
CA GLY A 269 3.16 0.91 18.48
C GLY A 269 2.83 1.48 17.10
N TYR A 270 3.14 2.76 16.92
CA TYR A 270 2.93 3.53 15.69
C TYR A 270 4.08 4.51 15.51
N GLY A 271 4.42 4.84 14.26
CA GLY A 271 5.58 5.67 13.97
C GLY A 271 6.86 5.00 14.46
N PHE A 272 7.82 5.76 14.94
CA PHE A 272 9.10 5.24 15.44
C PHE A 272 8.99 4.36 16.70
N LYS A 273 7.76 4.14 17.21
CA LYS A 273 7.50 3.16 18.29
C LYS A 273 7.04 1.80 17.75
N PHE A 274 7.01 1.61 16.43
CA PHE A 274 6.69 0.32 15.84
C PHE A 274 7.67 -0.75 16.31
N THR A 275 7.12 -1.89 16.74
CA THR A 275 7.87 -3.08 17.11
C THR A 275 7.17 -4.32 16.56
N TYR A 276 7.94 -5.21 15.94
CA TYR A 276 7.48 -6.54 15.55
C TYR A 276 7.07 -7.35 16.79
N ASN A 277 5.87 -7.95 16.78
CA ASN A 277 5.29 -8.65 17.92
C ASN A 277 5.05 -10.16 17.65
N GLY A 278 5.61 -10.69 16.58
CA GLY A 278 5.55 -12.13 16.28
C GLY A 278 4.81 -12.47 15.00
N CYS A 279 4.83 -13.75 14.67
CA CYS A 279 4.15 -14.31 13.51
C CYS A 279 2.66 -14.47 13.79
N LEU A 280 1.79 -14.01 12.86
CA LEU A 280 0.34 -14.23 12.92
C LEU A 280 -0.07 -15.58 12.31
N ILE A 281 0.73 -16.12 11.40
CA ILE A 281 0.40 -17.34 10.68
C ILE A 281 0.80 -18.55 11.56
N LYS A 282 -0.17 -19.06 12.29
CA LYS A 282 0.00 -20.28 13.11
C LYS A 282 -0.46 -21.53 12.38
N ASP A 283 -1.52 -21.39 11.59
CA ASP A 283 -2.06 -22.41 10.69
C ASP A 283 -2.75 -21.73 9.49
N ASN A 284 -3.10 -22.51 8.46
CA ASN A 284 -3.71 -21.99 7.24
C ASN A 284 -5.15 -21.46 7.42
N SER A 285 -5.80 -21.75 8.54
CA SER A 285 -7.17 -21.33 8.83
C SER A 285 -7.27 -19.90 9.38
N GLN A 286 -6.14 -19.34 9.83
CA GLN A 286 -6.09 -18.02 10.49
C GLN A 286 -5.53 -16.92 9.60
N LYS A 287 -5.42 -17.14 8.28
CA LYS A 287 -4.93 -16.10 7.38
C LYS A 287 -5.95 -14.96 7.26
N LYS A 288 -5.47 -13.74 7.50
CA LYS A 288 -6.23 -12.52 7.25
C LYS A 288 -5.78 -11.94 5.92
N THR A 289 -6.66 -12.01 4.92
CA THR A 289 -6.40 -11.45 3.60
C THR A 289 -6.99 -10.05 3.49
N HIS A 290 -6.25 -9.15 2.83
CA HIS A 290 -6.71 -7.81 2.58
C HIS A 290 -6.83 -7.52 1.07
N ARG A 291 -7.73 -6.55 0.76
CA ARG A 291 -7.80 -5.87 -0.52
C ARG A 291 -7.51 -4.40 -0.27
N ILE A 292 -6.32 -4.00 -0.63
CA ILE A 292 -5.79 -2.66 -0.39
C ILE A 292 -6.22 -1.75 -1.53
N ILE A 293 -6.70 -0.56 -1.19
CA ILE A 293 -6.97 0.56 -2.11
C ILE A 293 -6.01 1.70 -1.74
N ALA A 294 -4.97 1.91 -2.54
CA ALA A 294 -3.99 2.95 -2.33
C ALA A 294 -4.39 4.23 -3.07
N ILE A 295 -4.51 5.32 -2.31
CA ILE A 295 -4.84 6.67 -2.79
C ILE A 295 -3.95 7.71 -2.09
N ASP A 296 -3.35 8.62 -2.86
CA ASP A 296 -2.53 9.71 -2.33
C ASP A 296 -3.34 10.99 -2.16
N ALA A 297 -3.26 11.59 -0.97
CA ALA A 297 -3.84 12.91 -0.69
C ALA A 297 -2.88 14.04 -1.10
N ILE A 298 -3.42 15.25 -1.25
CA ILE A 298 -2.58 16.44 -1.39
C ILE A 298 -1.85 16.71 -0.08
N ALA A 299 -0.52 16.88 -0.15
CA ALA A 299 0.30 17.27 0.99
C ALA A 299 0.22 18.79 1.21
N VAL A 300 -0.56 19.22 2.18
CA VAL A 300 -0.74 20.64 2.53
C VAL A 300 0.53 21.25 3.14
N SER A 301 1.24 20.47 3.97
CA SER A 301 2.45 20.91 4.68
C SER A 301 3.65 21.20 3.76
N HIS A 302 3.71 20.61 2.56
CA HIS A 302 4.83 20.77 1.63
C HIS A 302 4.59 21.83 0.54
N SER A 303 3.38 22.37 0.44
CA SER A 303 3.02 23.38 -0.56
C SER A 303 3.22 24.81 -0.09
N SER A 304 4.07 25.03 0.92
CA SER A 304 4.31 26.34 1.54
C SER A 304 4.79 27.45 0.60
N SER A 305 5.23 27.13 -0.62
CA SER A 305 5.54 28.11 -1.67
C SER A 305 4.30 28.72 -2.36
N TYR A 306 3.13 28.07 -2.23
CA TYR A 306 1.86 28.51 -2.84
C TYR A 306 0.86 29.06 -1.82
N ILE A 307 1.12 28.93 -0.50
CA ILE A 307 0.11 29.17 0.52
C ILE A 307 0.58 30.24 1.50
N LYS A 308 0.12 31.46 1.28
CA LYS A 308 -0.02 32.45 2.35
C LYS A 308 -1.47 32.41 2.84
N GLY A 309 -1.69 31.75 3.98
CA GLY A 309 -2.99 31.73 4.65
C GLY A 309 -3.93 30.61 4.21
N ASN A 310 -5.11 30.52 4.85
CA ASN A 310 -6.17 29.52 4.68
C ASN A 310 -6.78 29.44 3.27
N SER A 311 -6.28 30.20 2.30
CA SER A 311 -6.82 30.25 0.93
C SER A 311 -6.62 28.96 0.13
N PHE A 312 -5.65 28.11 0.50
CA PHE A 312 -5.36 26.87 -0.24
C PHE A 312 -6.48 25.83 -0.08
N LEU A 313 -6.98 25.63 1.13
CA LEU A 313 -8.08 24.68 1.37
C LEU A 313 -9.39 25.13 0.75
N ASN A 314 -9.51 26.41 0.42
CA ASN A 314 -10.65 27.01 -0.24
C ASN A 314 -10.58 26.94 -1.79
N ASP A 315 -9.50 26.38 -2.37
CA ASP A 315 -9.42 26.20 -3.82
C ASP A 315 -10.26 24.97 -4.24
N ILE A 316 -11.36 25.23 -4.93
CA ILE A 316 -12.29 24.19 -5.43
C ILE A 316 -11.58 23.13 -6.28
N LYS A 317 -10.52 23.48 -7.01
CA LYS A 317 -9.76 22.52 -7.80
C LYS A 317 -9.06 21.50 -6.94
N ILE A 318 -8.49 21.95 -5.80
CA ILE A 318 -7.79 21.12 -4.83
C ILE A 318 -8.79 20.23 -4.09
N LEU A 319 -9.93 20.81 -3.68
CA LEU A 319 -11.01 20.08 -3.05
C LEU A 319 -11.52 18.96 -3.99
N ASN A 320 -11.79 19.28 -5.24
CA ASN A 320 -12.26 18.32 -6.23
C ASN A 320 -11.21 17.29 -6.61
N ARG A 321 -9.91 17.61 -6.54
CA ARG A 321 -8.83 16.64 -6.79
C ARG A 321 -8.89 15.49 -5.79
N ASP A 322 -9.05 15.78 -4.50
CA ASP A 322 -9.05 14.73 -3.49
C ASP A 322 -10.37 13.94 -3.47
N ILE A 323 -11.51 14.58 -3.76
CA ILE A 323 -12.77 13.85 -4.01
C ILE A 323 -12.59 12.90 -5.18
N HIS A 324 -11.98 13.38 -6.28
CA HIS A 324 -11.75 12.56 -7.46
C HIS A 324 -10.79 11.40 -7.19
N LYS A 325 -9.70 11.64 -6.50
CA LYS A 325 -8.74 10.61 -6.10
C LYS A 325 -9.42 9.50 -5.30
N ALA A 326 -10.21 9.86 -4.29
CA ALA A 326 -10.96 8.91 -3.49
C ALA A 326 -12.01 8.16 -4.34
N TYR A 327 -12.72 8.85 -5.25
CA TYR A 327 -13.66 8.22 -6.18
C TYR A 327 -12.99 7.17 -7.07
N VAL A 328 -11.84 7.49 -7.66
CA VAL A 328 -11.07 6.54 -8.49
C VAL A 328 -10.67 5.32 -7.67
N GLY A 329 -10.14 5.53 -6.46
CA GLY A 329 -9.79 4.45 -5.56
C GLY A 329 -10.99 3.59 -5.18
N PHE A 330 -12.07 4.20 -4.73
CA PHE A 330 -13.27 3.48 -4.28
C PHE A 330 -13.99 2.76 -5.43
N SER A 331 -13.83 3.22 -6.68
CA SER A 331 -14.34 2.51 -7.85
C SER A 331 -13.70 1.13 -8.06
N LEU A 332 -12.55 0.86 -7.44
CA LEU A 332 -11.91 -0.46 -7.44
C LEU A 332 -12.80 -1.54 -6.77
N ALA A 333 -13.62 -1.15 -5.79
CA ALA A 333 -14.59 -2.07 -5.16
C ALA A 333 -15.68 -2.55 -6.13
N ASN A 334 -15.84 -1.95 -7.30
CA ASN A 334 -16.78 -2.36 -8.32
C ASN A 334 -16.24 -3.46 -9.26
N LEU A 335 -14.95 -3.78 -9.18
CA LEU A 335 -14.32 -4.78 -10.04
C LEU A 335 -14.71 -6.21 -9.66
N ASP A 336 -14.94 -6.47 -8.37
CA ASP A 336 -15.43 -7.77 -7.91
C ASP A 336 -16.93 -7.67 -7.53
N LYS A 337 -17.77 -8.22 -8.39
CA LYS A 337 -19.24 -8.19 -8.21
C LYS A 337 -19.75 -9.15 -7.12
N ASN A 338 -18.92 -10.08 -6.65
CA ASN A 338 -19.29 -11.09 -5.68
C ASN A 338 -19.04 -10.64 -4.22
N LEU A 339 -18.37 -9.50 -4.04
CA LEU A 339 -18.06 -8.95 -2.73
C LEU A 339 -18.95 -7.75 -2.40
N SER A 340 -19.25 -7.61 -1.12
CA SER A 340 -19.86 -6.38 -0.61
C SER A 340 -18.90 -5.21 -0.78
N LYS A 341 -19.44 -4.07 -1.20
CA LYS A 341 -18.69 -2.86 -1.43
C LYS A 341 -18.52 -2.07 -0.13
N THR A 342 -17.89 -2.71 0.85
CA THR A 342 -17.59 -2.10 2.14
C THR A 342 -16.12 -1.72 2.21
N ILE A 343 -15.83 -0.46 2.56
CA ILE A 343 -14.47 0.09 2.56
C ILE A 343 -14.13 0.62 3.95
N ALA A 344 -13.04 0.11 4.54
CA ALA A 344 -12.42 0.65 5.74
C ALA A 344 -11.47 1.79 5.37
N THR A 345 -11.65 2.96 5.97
CA THR A 345 -10.80 4.13 5.81
C THR A 345 -10.67 4.90 7.12
N GLY A 346 -10.13 6.11 7.10
CA GLY A 346 -9.97 6.95 8.30
C GLY A 346 -9.41 8.32 7.97
N ASN A 347 -8.50 8.81 8.79
CA ASN A 347 -7.91 10.16 8.69
C ASN A 347 -6.91 10.30 7.53
N TRP A 348 -7.35 9.90 6.31
CA TRP A 348 -6.56 9.97 5.08
C TRP A 348 -6.05 11.38 4.80
N GLY A 349 -4.74 11.51 4.64
CA GLY A 349 -4.09 12.79 4.37
C GLY A 349 -3.97 13.73 5.58
N CYS A 350 -4.43 13.32 6.78
CA CYS A 350 -4.44 14.20 7.97
C CYS A 350 -3.16 14.12 8.81
N GLY A 351 -2.34 13.09 8.62
CA GLY A 351 -1.07 12.93 9.35
C GLY A 351 0.03 13.84 8.78
N VAL A 352 1.09 13.24 8.24
CA VAL A 352 2.25 13.95 7.67
C VAL A 352 1.85 14.96 6.59
N PHE A 353 0.75 14.73 5.88
CA PHE A 353 0.26 15.64 4.82
C PHE A 353 -0.51 16.85 5.34
N GLY A 354 -0.88 16.88 6.62
CA GLY A 354 -1.44 18.07 7.29
C GLY A 354 -2.86 18.47 6.88
N GLY A 355 -3.64 17.54 6.30
CA GLY A 355 -5.02 17.80 5.89
C GLY A 355 -5.98 17.97 7.05
N ASN A 356 -7.07 18.73 6.85
CA ASN A 356 -8.14 18.92 7.82
C ASN A 356 -9.02 17.66 7.91
N HIS A 357 -9.25 17.15 9.14
CA HIS A 357 -9.97 15.89 9.38
C HIS A 357 -11.43 15.94 8.90
N GLU A 358 -12.15 17.02 9.18
CA GLU A 358 -13.55 17.19 8.78
C GLU A 358 -13.68 17.22 7.25
N LEU A 359 -12.81 17.99 6.59
CA LEU A 359 -12.80 18.08 5.13
C LEU A 359 -12.50 16.71 4.50
N LYS A 360 -11.45 16.02 4.97
CA LYS A 360 -11.05 14.71 4.46
C LYS A 360 -12.13 13.64 4.65
N PHE A 361 -12.82 13.66 5.76
CA PHE A 361 -13.97 12.81 6.01
C PHE A 361 -15.09 13.07 4.99
N ILE A 362 -15.51 14.33 4.83
CA ILE A 362 -16.59 14.70 3.92
C ILE A 362 -16.24 14.36 2.47
N GLN A 363 -15.01 14.65 2.04
CA GLN A 363 -14.51 14.31 0.71
C GLN A 363 -14.61 12.81 0.43
N GLN A 364 -14.18 11.98 1.37
CA GLN A 364 -14.24 10.52 1.23
C GLN A 364 -15.69 10.01 1.23
N TRP A 365 -16.56 10.56 2.06
CA TRP A 365 -17.97 10.13 2.09
C TRP A 365 -18.71 10.46 0.80
N ILE A 366 -18.51 11.67 0.27
CA ILE A 366 -19.03 12.07 -1.06
C ILE A 366 -18.49 11.12 -2.13
N ALA A 367 -17.19 10.90 -2.17
CA ALA A 367 -16.53 10.04 -3.17
C ALA A 367 -17.03 8.59 -3.10
N ALA A 368 -17.17 8.03 -1.90
CA ALA A 368 -17.68 6.68 -1.67
C ALA A 368 -19.12 6.54 -2.21
N SER A 369 -19.96 7.52 -1.90
CA SER A 369 -21.35 7.52 -2.36
C SER A 369 -21.46 7.58 -3.88
N PHE A 370 -20.70 8.46 -4.53
CA PHE A 370 -20.63 8.53 -6.00
C PHE A 370 -20.05 7.26 -6.63
N ALA A 371 -19.11 6.60 -5.96
CA ALA A 371 -18.55 5.33 -6.43
C ALA A 371 -19.48 4.12 -6.24
N GLY A 372 -20.64 4.30 -5.60
CA GLY A 372 -21.59 3.23 -5.33
C GLY A 372 -21.11 2.26 -4.24
N VAL A 373 -20.33 2.75 -3.29
CA VAL A 373 -19.95 2.04 -2.06
C VAL A 373 -21.19 1.85 -1.21
N GLU A 374 -21.38 0.66 -0.66
CA GLU A 374 -22.53 0.34 0.20
C GLU A 374 -22.33 0.91 1.60
N ARG A 375 -21.13 0.73 2.17
CA ARG A 375 -20.80 1.16 3.52
C ARG A 375 -19.33 1.63 3.62
N LEU A 376 -19.15 2.77 4.25
CA LEU A 376 -17.83 3.31 4.61
C LEU A 376 -17.62 3.09 6.11
N ASP A 377 -16.62 2.29 6.48
CA ASP A 377 -16.19 2.08 7.85
C ASP A 377 -15.06 3.07 8.15
N TYR A 378 -15.34 4.13 8.90
CA TYR A 378 -14.40 5.22 9.13
C TYR A 378 -13.78 5.14 10.54
N TYR A 379 -12.46 5.00 10.58
CA TYR A 379 -11.65 4.83 11.79
C TYR A 379 -10.99 6.15 12.18
N THR A 380 -11.36 6.71 13.34
CA THR A 380 -10.83 7.99 13.83
C THR A 380 -9.57 7.85 14.69
N PHE A 381 -9.26 6.63 15.14
CA PHE A 381 -8.13 6.33 16.04
C PHE A 381 -8.14 7.14 17.35
N GLY A 382 -9.29 7.60 17.80
CA GLY A 382 -9.41 8.47 18.97
C GLY A 382 -8.75 9.84 18.82
N ASP A 383 -8.49 10.28 17.60
CA ASP A 383 -7.94 11.59 17.32
C ASP A 383 -8.93 12.67 17.73
N LYS A 384 -8.47 13.60 18.57
CA LYS A 384 -9.32 14.71 19.08
C LYS A 384 -9.83 15.63 17.95
N GLN A 385 -9.06 15.77 16.88
CA GLN A 385 -9.46 16.57 15.71
C GLN A 385 -10.59 15.92 14.90
N ALA A 386 -10.77 14.61 15.01
CA ALA A 386 -11.88 13.87 14.39
C ALA A 386 -13.16 13.86 15.26
N LYS A 387 -13.14 14.44 16.46
CA LYS A 387 -14.29 14.44 17.38
C LYS A 387 -15.57 15.05 16.79
N PRO A 388 -15.55 16.15 15.99
CA PRO A 388 -16.74 16.66 15.33
C PRO A 388 -17.39 15.62 14.40
N ILE A 389 -16.58 14.80 13.70
CA ILE A 389 -17.08 13.71 12.83
C ILE A 389 -17.93 12.74 13.65
N GLU A 390 -17.39 12.23 14.77
CA GLU A 390 -18.09 11.28 15.64
C GLU A 390 -19.41 11.86 16.20
N THR A 391 -19.41 13.16 16.49
CA THR A 391 -20.54 13.83 17.13
C THR A 391 -21.66 14.13 16.13
N TYR A 392 -21.35 14.55 14.91
CA TYR A 392 -22.30 15.22 14.02
C TYR A 392 -22.58 14.51 12.69
N CYS A 393 -21.91 13.38 12.37
CA CYS A 393 -22.12 12.70 11.10
C CYS A 393 -23.58 12.30 10.84
N LYS A 394 -24.34 11.93 11.88
CA LYS A 394 -25.78 11.58 11.75
C LYS A 394 -26.58 12.81 11.32
N ALA A 395 -26.35 13.96 11.97
CA ALA A 395 -27.05 15.21 11.62
C ALA A 395 -26.71 15.67 10.19
N ILE A 396 -25.46 15.47 9.73
CA ILE A 396 -25.08 15.70 8.33
C ILE A 396 -25.89 14.80 7.40
N LYS A 397 -25.99 13.50 7.70
CA LYS A 397 -26.75 12.54 6.87
C LYS A 397 -28.25 12.85 6.80
N GLU A 398 -28.82 13.31 7.91
CA GLU A 398 -30.22 13.73 7.98
C GLU A 398 -30.48 15.01 7.15
N LYS A 399 -29.56 15.96 7.17
CA LYS A 399 -29.68 17.21 6.43
C LYS A 399 -29.42 17.03 4.93
N TYR A 400 -28.34 16.30 4.56
CA TYR A 400 -27.89 16.10 3.19
C TYR A 400 -28.09 14.63 2.80
N LYS A 401 -29.28 14.27 2.36
CA LYS A 401 -29.62 12.88 2.04
C LYS A 401 -28.86 12.32 0.83
N THR A 402 -28.43 13.16 -0.09
CA THR A 402 -27.74 12.76 -1.33
C THR A 402 -26.30 13.24 -1.34
N ALA A 403 -25.45 12.51 -2.08
CA ALA A 403 -24.05 12.88 -2.31
C ALA A 403 -23.93 14.24 -3.02
N GLN A 404 -24.84 14.53 -3.97
CA GLN A 404 -24.86 15.81 -4.68
C GLN A 404 -25.16 16.96 -3.73
N ASN A 405 -26.19 16.84 -2.88
CA ASN A 405 -26.53 17.92 -1.93
C ASN A 405 -25.37 18.20 -0.95
N LEU A 406 -24.70 17.16 -0.47
CA LEU A 406 -23.55 17.31 0.41
C LEU A 406 -22.35 17.95 -0.33
N TYR A 407 -22.12 17.57 -1.59
CA TYR A 407 -21.06 18.16 -2.43
C TYR A 407 -21.33 19.64 -2.68
N ASP A 408 -22.54 20.02 -3.12
CA ASP A 408 -22.90 21.41 -3.39
C ASP A 408 -22.76 22.29 -2.14
N ALA A 409 -23.23 21.78 -1.00
CA ALA A 409 -23.05 22.46 0.28
C ALA A 409 -21.58 22.59 0.68
N LEU A 410 -20.76 21.54 0.45
CA LEU A 410 -19.32 21.59 0.72
C LEU A 410 -18.62 22.68 -0.11
N ILE A 411 -18.97 22.85 -1.38
CA ILE A 411 -18.44 23.92 -2.22
C ILE A 411 -18.76 25.29 -1.61
N LEU A 412 -20.00 25.51 -1.15
CA LEU A 412 -20.40 26.77 -0.55
C LEU A 412 -19.63 27.07 0.76
N VAL A 413 -19.53 26.11 1.66
CA VAL A 413 -18.86 26.30 2.95
C VAL A 413 -17.34 26.34 2.86
N SER A 414 -16.74 25.80 1.80
CA SER A 414 -15.28 25.78 1.60
C SER A 414 -14.64 27.17 1.50
N THR A 415 -15.45 28.19 1.23
CA THR A 415 -15.02 29.59 1.13
C THR A 415 -15.07 30.33 2.48
N VAL A 416 -15.60 29.73 3.53
CA VAL A 416 -15.88 30.42 4.82
C VAL A 416 -14.70 30.27 5.79
N ASN A 417 -14.45 29.08 6.31
CA ASN A 417 -13.36 28.74 7.23
C ASN A 417 -13.19 27.21 7.35
N GLU A 418 -12.27 26.74 8.20
CA GLU A 418 -11.93 25.31 8.34
C GLU A 418 -12.85 24.50 9.26
N ASN A 419 -13.94 25.06 9.80
CA ASN A 419 -14.94 24.35 10.60
C ASN A 419 -16.05 23.78 9.70
N TYR A 420 -15.69 22.84 8.85
CA TYR A 420 -16.56 22.37 7.77
C TYR A 420 -17.87 21.77 8.27
N ILE A 421 -17.83 20.93 9.29
CA ILE A 421 -19.05 20.28 9.85
C ILE A 421 -19.99 21.31 10.44
N ASN A 422 -19.48 22.26 11.23
CA ASN A 422 -20.31 23.31 11.80
C ASN A 422 -20.93 24.18 10.71
N ASN A 423 -20.15 24.57 9.70
CA ASN A 423 -20.63 25.37 8.59
C ASN A 423 -21.70 24.65 7.79
N LEU A 424 -21.54 23.34 7.53
CA LEU A 424 -22.54 22.51 6.87
C LEU A 424 -23.85 22.43 7.69
N LEU A 425 -23.76 22.30 9.01
CA LEU A 425 -24.94 22.22 9.86
C LEU A 425 -25.70 23.54 9.94
N THR A 426 -25.01 24.68 9.88
CA THR A 426 -25.60 26.03 9.99
C THR A 426 -25.97 26.65 8.62
N LEU A 427 -25.56 26.06 7.50
CA LEU A 427 -25.94 26.52 6.16
C LEU A 427 -27.46 26.42 6.01
N GLU A 428 -28.12 27.56 5.64
CA GLU A 428 -29.56 27.65 5.40
C GLU A 428 -29.99 27.03 4.06
#